data_b7bebdf2de713bd14ee1efaff1ca5668
#
_entry.id   b7bebdf2de713bd14ee1efaff1ca5668
#
_cell.length_a   1.000
_cell.length_b   1.000
_cell.length_c   1.000
_cell.angle_alpha   90.00
_cell.angle_beta   90.00
_cell.angle_gamma   90.00
#
_symmetry.space_group_name_H-M   'P 1'
#
loop_
_entity.id
_entity.type
_entity.pdbx_description
1 polymer ?
#
loop_
_entity_poly.entity_id
_entity_poly.type
_entity_poly.pdbx_seq_one_letter_code
_entity_poly.pdbx_strand_id
1 'polypeptide(L)'
;MRELTVVWMTCVVDGHEHAVTEDRAAAGVELGLGTYDAACRRTVAPQAMTAAPGPRCPACWRQLGAWLATPRRTGRWRRWLRRAVGGRR
;
A
#
# COMPACT_ATOMS: atom_id res chain seq x y z
N MET A 1 -7.21 12.28 11.55
CA MET A 1 -6.31 11.18 11.38
C MET A 1 -6.69 10.31 10.22
N ARG A 2 -5.71 9.88 9.53
CA ARG A 2 -5.95 9.15 8.32
C ARG A 2 -5.82 7.66 8.53
N GLU A 3 -6.69 6.92 7.99
CA GLU A 3 -6.64 5.48 8.07
C GLU A 3 -5.95 4.91 6.86
N LEU A 4 -5.21 3.84 7.09
CA LEU A 4 -4.57 3.15 6.00
C LEU A 4 -5.45 2.00 5.56
N THR A 5 -6.04 2.13 4.38
CA THR A 5 -6.91 1.11 3.84
C THR A 5 -6.15 0.26 2.84
N VAL A 6 -6.14 -1.04 3.04
CA VAL A 6 -5.45 -1.93 2.14
C VAL A 6 -6.34 -3.09 1.72
N VAL A 7 -6.03 -3.63 0.56
CA VAL A 7 -6.66 -4.84 0.06
C VAL A 7 -5.58 -5.90 -0.01
N TRP A 8 -5.84 -7.06 0.56
CA TRP A 8 -4.91 -8.17 0.49
C TRP A 8 -5.24 -9.00 -0.74
N MET A 9 -4.27 -9.16 -1.63
CA MET A 9 -4.44 -9.92 -2.87
C MET A 9 -3.41 -11.01 -2.95
N THR A 10 -3.85 -12.23 -3.24
CA THR A 10 -2.91 -13.35 -3.42
C THR A 10 -2.36 -13.29 -4.83
N CYS A 11 -1.05 -13.27 -4.94
CA CYS A 11 -0.39 -13.18 -6.24
C CYS A 11 -0.23 -14.58 -6.83
N VAL A 12 -0.55 -14.72 -8.11
CA VAL A 12 -0.44 -16.01 -8.78
C VAL A 12 1.00 -16.47 -8.91
N VAL A 13 1.94 -15.53 -8.85
CA VAL A 13 3.34 -15.88 -9.06
C VAL A 13 3.96 -16.57 -7.85
N ASP A 14 3.75 -16.01 -6.65
CA ASP A 14 4.38 -16.56 -5.46
C ASP A 14 3.40 -17.13 -4.45
N GLY A 15 2.10 -17.03 -4.72
CA GLY A 15 1.11 -17.59 -3.83
C GLY A 15 0.91 -16.91 -2.51
N HIS A 16 1.56 -15.76 -2.31
CA HIS A 16 1.40 -15.00 -1.07
C HIS A 16 0.39 -13.88 -1.22
N GLU A 17 -0.27 -13.55 -0.12
CA GLU A 17 -1.13 -12.38 -0.09
C GLU A 17 -0.27 -11.15 0.11
N HIS A 18 -0.43 -10.18 -0.77
CA HIS A 18 0.30 -8.92 -0.68
C HIS A 18 -0.68 -7.80 -0.40
N ALA A 19 -0.25 -6.82 0.37
CA ALA A 19 -1.08 -5.68 0.72
C ALA A 19 -0.96 -4.60 -0.35
N VAL A 20 -2.10 -4.18 -0.90
CA VAL A 20 -2.16 -3.13 -1.91
C VAL A 20 -2.98 -1.99 -1.31
N THR A 21 -2.40 -0.81 -1.24
CA THR A 21 -3.13 0.33 -0.70
C THR A 21 -4.24 0.74 -1.66
N GLU A 22 -5.22 1.43 -1.10
CA GLU A 22 -6.40 1.80 -1.88
C GLU A 22 -6.05 2.62 -3.11
N ASP A 23 -5.14 3.56 -2.98
CA ASP A 23 -4.75 4.40 -4.10
C ASP A 23 -4.03 3.60 -5.17
N ARG A 24 -3.23 2.62 -4.78
CA ARG A 24 -2.56 1.78 -5.76
C ARG A 24 -3.50 0.81 -6.43
N ALA A 25 -4.50 0.36 -5.70
CA ALA A 25 -5.52 -0.50 -6.27
C ALA A 25 -6.29 0.28 -7.33
N ALA A 26 -6.66 1.51 -7.01
CA ALA A 26 -7.37 2.36 -7.95
C ALA A 26 -6.54 2.65 -9.18
N ALA A 27 -5.25 2.90 -8.99
CA ALA A 27 -4.36 3.17 -10.10
C ALA A 27 -4.26 1.98 -11.04
N GLY A 28 -4.19 0.77 -10.49
CA GLY A 28 -4.13 -0.42 -11.31
C GLY A 28 -5.38 -0.62 -12.14
N VAL A 29 -6.53 -0.32 -11.54
CA VAL A 29 -7.80 -0.41 -12.26
C VAL A 29 -7.86 0.63 -13.37
N GLU A 30 -7.49 1.86 -13.04
CA GLU A 30 -7.53 2.95 -13.99
C GLU A 30 -6.66 2.71 -15.20
N LEU A 31 -5.48 2.17 -14.97
CA LEU A 31 -4.55 1.90 -16.05
C LEU A 31 -4.87 0.62 -16.80
N GLY A 32 -5.76 -0.19 -16.26
CA GLY A 32 -6.16 -1.43 -16.92
C GLY A 32 -5.05 -2.46 -17.05
N LEU A 33 -4.10 -2.43 -16.12
CA LEU A 33 -2.93 -3.30 -16.22
C LEU A 33 -3.18 -4.72 -15.73
N GLY A 34 -4.21 -4.91 -14.93
CA GLY A 34 -4.45 -6.21 -14.33
C GLY A 34 -3.45 -6.58 -13.25
N THR A 35 -2.60 -5.65 -12.88
CA THR A 35 -1.62 -5.84 -11.82
C THR A 35 -1.61 -4.63 -10.92
N TYR A 36 -1.08 -4.82 -9.70
CA TYR A 36 -1.09 -3.77 -8.68
C TYR A 36 0.24 -3.77 -7.94
N ASP A 37 0.67 -2.59 -7.50
CA ASP A 37 1.91 -2.47 -6.76
C ASP A 37 1.64 -2.66 -5.27
N ALA A 38 2.31 -3.61 -4.67
CA ALA A 38 2.12 -3.95 -3.27
C ALA A 38 2.98 -3.09 -2.36
N ALA A 39 2.69 -3.16 -1.07
CA ALA A 39 3.46 -2.44 -0.06
C ALA A 39 4.92 -2.84 -0.07
N CYS A 40 5.22 -4.09 -0.38
CA CYS A 40 6.60 -4.57 -0.44
C CYS A 40 7.26 -4.26 -1.78
N ARG A 41 6.58 -3.49 -2.63
CA ARG A 41 7.07 -3.06 -3.93
C ARG A 41 7.05 -4.13 -5.01
N ARG A 42 6.48 -5.27 -4.69
CA ARG A 42 6.34 -6.32 -5.69
C ARG A 42 5.07 -6.04 -6.50
N THR A 43 5.11 -6.36 -7.78
CA THR A 43 3.93 -6.25 -8.62
C THR A 43 3.10 -7.50 -8.44
N VAL A 44 1.83 -7.32 -8.14
CA VAL A 44 0.91 -8.42 -7.84
C VAL A 44 -0.03 -8.65 -8.99
N ALA A 45 -0.08 -9.89 -9.47
CA ALA A 45 -1.10 -10.33 -10.43
C ALA A 45 -2.07 -11.19 -9.62
N PRO A 46 -3.27 -10.67 -9.29
CA PRO A 46 -4.14 -11.39 -8.39
C PRO A 46 -4.70 -12.66 -9.00
N GLN A 47 -4.80 -13.67 -8.18
CA GLN A 47 -5.43 -14.92 -8.63
C GLN A 47 -6.94 -14.80 -8.52
N ALA A 48 -7.64 -15.80 -9.07
CA ALA A 48 -9.09 -15.79 -9.10
C ALA A 48 -9.64 -15.72 -7.68
N MET A 49 -10.76 -15.02 -7.54
CA MET A 49 -11.38 -14.86 -6.22
C MET A 49 -11.87 -16.16 -5.63
N THR A 50 -12.08 -17.16 -6.47
CA THR A 50 -12.54 -18.46 -5.99
C THR A 50 -11.41 -19.28 -5.43
N ALA A 51 -10.16 -18.88 -5.65
CA ALA A 51 -9.03 -19.63 -5.14
C ALA A 51 -8.80 -19.28 -3.67
N ALA A 52 -8.28 -20.24 -2.92
CA ALA A 52 -8.01 -20.00 -1.50
C ALA A 52 -6.87 -19.01 -1.35
N PRO A 53 -6.96 -18.10 -0.38
CA PRO A 53 -5.87 -17.16 -0.17
C PRO A 53 -4.64 -17.84 0.40
N GLY A 54 -3.48 -17.33 0.03
CA GLY A 54 -2.23 -17.85 0.56
C GLY A 54 -1.80 -17.11 1.82
N PRO A 55 -0.62 -17.44 2.32
CA PRO A 55 -0.10 -16.75 3.51
C PRO A 55 0.25 -15.30 3.17
N ARG A 56 0.17 -14.45 4.16
CA ARG A 56 0.46 -13.03 3.97
C ARG A 56 1.95 -12.80 3.85
N CYS A 57 2.31 -11.91 2.94
CA CYS A 57 3.71 -11.58 2.71
C CYS A 57 4.29 -10.87 3.93
N PRO A 58 5.38 -11.40 4.51
CA PRO A 58 5.97 -10.75 5.69
C PRO A 58 6.50 -9.36 5.41
N ALA A 59 7.01 -9.12 4.20
CA ALA A 59 7.53 -7.81 3.85
C ALA A 59 6.40 -6.77 3.79
N CYS A 60 5.25 -7.16 3.24
CA CYS A 60 4.10 -6.26 3.24
C CYS A 60 3.65 -5.98 4.67
N TRP A 61 3.60 -7.01 5.49
CA TRP A 61 3.18 -6.86 6.87
C TRP A 61 4.09 -5.88 7.61
N ARG A 62 5.39 -6.02 7.43
CA ARG A 62 6.35 -5.13 8.06
C ARG A 62 6.19 -3.70 7.56
N GLN A 63 5.97 -3.53 6.26
CA GLN A 63 5.82 -2.21 5.69
C GLN A 63 4.58 -1.52 6.21
N LEU A 64 3.48 -2.24 6.33
CA LEU A 64 2.27 -1.68 6.90
C LEU A 64 2.49 -1.24 8.34
N GLY A 65 3.20 -2.06 9.10
CA GLY A 65 3.52 -1.70 10.47
C GLY A 65 4.34 -0.43 10.55
N ALA A 66 5.30 -0.28 9.65
CA ALA A 66 6.12 0.93 9.62
C ALA A 66 5.28 2.15 9.28
N TRP A 67 4.38 2.03 8.33
CA TRP A 67 3.52 3.15 7.95
C TRP A 67 2.59 3.54 9.08
N LEU A 68 2.02 2.55 9.76
CA LEU A 68 1.11 2.81 10.85
C LEU A 68 1.82 3.37 12.07
N ALA A 69 3.09 3.10 12.18
CA ALA A 69 3.86 3.57 13.31
C ALA A 69 4.29 5.02 13.22
N THR A 70 4.03 5.67 12.09
CA THR A 70 4.45 7.05 11.89
C THR A 70 3.34 8.01 11.54
N PRO A 71 2.14 7.85 12.10
CA PRO A 71 1.04 8.71 11.68
C PRO A 71 1.23 10.15 12.08
N ARG A 72 1.74 10.36 13.26
CA ARG A 72 1.92 11.68 13.72
C ARG A 72 3.00 12.40 13.03
N ARG A 73 3.99 11.70 12.64
CA ARG A 73 5.07 12.25 11.93
C ARG A 73 4.62 12.78 10.61
N THR A 74 3.69 12.13 9.99
CA THR A 74 3.16 12.57 8.73
C THR A 74 2.53 13.95 8.86
N GLY A 75 1.75 14.16 9.90
CA GLY A 75 1.13 15.44 10.11
C GLY A 75 2.14 16.53 10.37
N ARG A 76 3.14 16.23 11.17
CA ARG A 76 4.14 17.18 11.46
C ARG A 76 4.96 17.51 10.26
N TRP A 77 5.23 16.54 9.46
CA TRP A 77 5.99 16.70 8.28
C TRP A 77 5.31 17.67 7.33
N ARG A 78 4.02 17.57 7.21
CA ARG A 78 3.27 18.46 6.38
C ARG A 78 3.34 19.89 6.85
N ARG A 79 3.25 20.08 8.13
CA ARG A 79 3.36 21.38 8.69
C ARG A 79 4.73 21.98 8.45
N TRP A 80 5.73 21.15 8.61
CA TRP A 80 7.08 21.59 8.38
C TRP A 80 7.28 22.05 6.94
N LEU A 81 6.70 21.32 6.02
CA LEU A 81 6.79 21.68 4.62
C LEU A 81 6.17 23.03 4.32
N ARG A 82 5.04 23.28 4.91
CA ARG A 82 4.38 24.53 4.70
C ARG A 82 5.23 25.69 5.17
N ARG A 83 5.88 25.51 6.32
CA ARG A 83 6.74 26.57 6.82
C ARG A 83 7.96 26.77 5.97
N ALA A 84 8.52 25.69 5.49
CA ALA A 84 9.72 25.78 4.69
C ALA A 84 9.45 26.38 3.34
N VAL A 85 8.29 26.14 2.81
CA VAL A 85 7.94 26.61 1.49
C VAL A 85 7.06 27.83 1.50
N GLY A 86 6.12 27.78 2.30
CA GLY A 86 5.23 28.86 2.37
C GLY A 86 5.79 29.88 3.24
N GLY A 87 6.61 29.72 3.30
CA GLY A 87 7.00 30.28 3.88
C GLY A 87 7.52 30.42 4.42
N ARG A 88 7.68 30.21 4.08
CA ARG A 88 7.97 29.94 4.32
C ARG A 88 7.48 30.07 4.77
N ARG A 89 6.98 29.78 5.04
CA ARG A 89 6.41 29.55 5.53
C ARG A 89 6.14 29.48 5.89
#